data_76316f8ae667b027512cd9c236a7715a
#
_entry.id   76316f8ae667b027512cd9c236a7715a
#
_cell.length_a   1.000
_cell.length_b   1.000
_cell.length_c   1.000
_cell.angle_alpha   90.00
_cell.angle_beta   90.00
_cell.angle_gamma   90.00
#
_symmetry.space_group_name_H-M   'P 1'
#
loop_
_entity.id
_entity.type
_entity.pdbx_description
1 polymer ?
#
loop_
_entity_poly.entity_id
_entity_poly.type
_entity_poly.pdbx_seq_one_letter_code
_entity_poly.pdbx_strand_id
1 'polypeptide(L)'
;DCVAVLDPVVYGKNVADATAEAEARDSNFAAVYWPWVKVPDTQLGVQRWVPPSVCIGGIYAFNDKVAHPWFAPAGLNRGGIDVAIQAERKLTQSDRDSLYDSNVNPIATFPGQGVTVFGQKTLQKKNSALDRVNVRRLLIRVKKFIASSSRFLVFEQNTAATRQRFLNIVNPFLDQVQSQSGLS
;
A
#
# COMPACT_ATOMS: atom_id res chain seq x y z
N ASP A 1 -12.37 -8.13 -0.50
CA ASP A 1 -11.58 -7.06 0.15
C ASP A 1 -10.45 -6.60 -0.77
N CYS A 2 -10.19 -5.30 -0.84
CA CYS A 2 -9.10 -4.67 -1.61
C CYS A 2 -8.56 -3.45 -0.85
N VAL A 3 -7.39 -2.94 -1.27
CA VAL A 3 -6.88 -1.63 -0.85
C VAL A 3 -7.19 -0.63 -1.95
N ALA A 4 -7.86 0.46 -1.59
CA ALA A 4 -8.09 1.59 -2.48
C ALA A 4 -6.89 2.53 -2.44
N VAL A 5 -6.37 2.90 -3.58
CA VAL A 5 -5.35 3.95 -3.73
C VAL A 5 -6.06 5.20 -4.21
N LEU A 6 -5.96 6.28 -3.44
CA LEU A 6 -6.68 7.51 -3.69
C LEU A 6 -5.71 8.67 -3.90
N ASP A 7 -6.11 9.58 -4.76
CA ASP A 7 -5.45 10.86 -4.94
C ASP A 7 -6.21 11.92 -4.14
N PRO A 8 -5.56 12.64 -3.22
CA PRO A 8 -6.27 13.55 -2.32
C PRO A 8 -6.76 14.78 -3.05
N VAL A 9 -5.96 15.31 -3.97
CA VAL A 9 -6.21 16.58 -4.65
C VAL A 9 -5.79 16.53 -6.12
N VAL A 10 -6.34 17.45 -6.90
CA VAL A 10 -5.94 17.67 -8.30
C VAL A 10 -4.54 18.29 -8.40
N TYR A 11 -3.95 18.23 -9.58
CA TYR A 11 -2.68 18.86 -9.89
C TYR A 11 -2.65 20.36 -9.54
N GLY A 12 -1.54 20.84 -9.03
CA GLY A 12 -1.33 22.25 -8.67
C GLY A 12 -1.67 22.63 -7.22
N LYS A 13 -2.19 21.70 -6.44
CA LYS A 13 -2.54 21.93 -5.03
C LYS A 13 -1.33 21.85 -4.09
N ASN A 14 -1.49 22.37 -2.87
CA ASN A 14 -0.41 22.44 -1.88
C ASN A 14 -0.52 21.34 -0.79
N VAL A 15 0.42 21.32 0.15
CA VAL A 15 0.47 20.37 1.27
C VAL A 15 -0.79 20.47 2.13
N ALA A 16 -1.22 21.71 2.45
CA ALA A 16 -2.40 21.94 3.30
C ALA A 16 -3.68 21.42 2.66
N ASP A 17 -3.85 21.58 1.35
CA ASP A 17 -5.01 21.03 0.64
C ASP A 17 -5.01 19.49 0.70
N ALA A 18 -3.83 18.84 0.53
CA ALA A 18 -3.70 17.40 0.55
C ALA A 18 -3.96 16.82 1.95
N THR A 19 -3.46 17.47 3.00
CA THR A 19 -3.69 17.05 4.39
C THR A 19 -5.16 17.20 4.79
N ALA A 20 -5.80 18.31 4.45
CA ALA A 20 -7.21 18.55 4.76
C ALA A 20 -8.14 17.49 4.13
N GLU A 21 -7.90 17.12 2.87
CA GLU A 21 -8.67 16.07 2.20
C GLU A 21 -8.43 14.66 2.78
N ALA A 22 -7.23 14.37 3.25
CA ALA A 22 -6.93 13.10 3.91
C ALA A 22 -7.59 13.05 5.31
N GLU A 23 -7.53 14.14 6.08
CA GLU A 23 -8.13 14.25 7.41
C GLU A 23 -9.66 14.17 7.40
N ALA A 24 -10.30 14.48 6.28
CA ALA A 24 -11.75 14.30 6.12
C ALA A 24 -12.19 12.84 6.04
N ARG A 25 -11.25 11.91 5.92
CA ARG A 25 -11.54 10.47 5.72
C ARG A 25 -10.98 9.63 6.85
N ASP A 26 -11.64 8.49 7.11
CA ASP A 26 -11.18 7.48 8.05
C ASP A 26 -11.45 6.08 7.46
N SER A 27 -10.40 5.40 7.04
CA SER A 27 -10.52 4.05 6.47
C SER A 27 -9.17 3.32 6.49
N ASN A 28 -9.18 2.09 6.98
CA ASN A 28 -8.03 1.20 6.90
C ASN A 28 -7.93 0.41 5.57
N PHE A 29 -8.86 0.63 4.65
CA PHE A 29 -8.84 0.05 3.31
C PHE A 29 -8.39 1.03 2.25
N ALA A 30 -8.10 2.28 2.61
CA ALA A 30 -7.66 3.30 1.69
C ALA A 30 -6.30 3.87 2.08
N ALA A 31 -5.49 4.19 1.09
CA ALA A 31 -4.21 4.86 1.23
C ALA A 31 -4.14 6.02 0.23
N VAL A 32 -3.61 7.14 0.67
CA VAL A 32 -3.48 8.38 -0.10
C VAL A 32 -2.02 8.66 -0.35
N TYR A 33 -1.70 9.11 -1.56
CA TYR A 33 -0.35 9.46 -1.98
C TYR A 33 -0.32 10.86 -2.61
N TRP A 34 0.73 11.61 -2.37
CA TRP A 34 0.95 12.95 -2.90
C TRP A 34 2.45 13.27 -2.93
N PRO A 35 2.95 14.10 -3.86
CA PRO A 35 2.30 14.84 -4.94
C PRO A 35 2.14 14.03 -6.24
N TRP A 36 1.63 14.70 -7.29
CA TRP A 36 1.57 14.18 -8.64
C TRP A 36 2.98 13.92 -9.20
N VAL A 37 3.07 13.03 -10.17
CA VAL A 37 4.34 12.62 -10.78
C VAL A 37 4.31 12.83 -12.29
N LYS A 38 5.46 13.18 -12.84
CA LYS A 38 5.65 13.37 -14.27
C LYS A 38 6.20 12.10 -14.88
N VAL A 39 5.51 11.58 -15.88
CA VAL A 39 5.88 10.35 -16.58
C VAL A 39 6.01 10.58 -18.08
N PRO A 40 6.87 9.83 -18.80
CA PRO A 40 6.93 9.88 -20.25
C PRO A 40 5.74 9.13 -20.85
N ASP A 41 5.07 9.75 -21.79
CA ASP A 41 4.12 9.09 -22.69
C ASP A 41 4.89 8.65 -23.93
N THR A 42 5.23 7.38 -24.00
CA THR A 42 6.06 6.83 -25.09
C THR A 42 5.34 6.76 -26.43
N GLN A 43 4.00 6.77 -26.43
CA GLN A 43 3.21 6.74 -27.67
C GLN A 43 3.16 8.11 -28.33
N LEU A 44 3.02 9.16 -27.53
CA LEU A 44 2.91 10.53 -28.04
C LEU A 44 4.23 11.31 -28.00
N GLY A 45 5.29 10.72 -27.41
CA GLY A 45 6.60 11.38 -27.28
C GLY A 45 6.60 12.61 -26.36
N VAL A 46 5.60 12.74 -25.49
CA VAL A 46 5.45 13.88 -24.58
C VAL A 46 5.56 13.45 -23.12
N GLN A 47 5.78 14.40 -22.23
CA GLN A 47 5.75 14.16 -20.79
C GLN A 47 4.41 14.63 -20.22
N ARG A 48 3.81 13.82 -19.34
CA ARG A 48 2.52 14.13 -18.73
C ARG A 48 2.60 14.06 -17.20
N TRP A 49 1.83 14.92 -16.55
CA TRP A 49 1.55 14.80 -15.14
C TRP A 49 0.42 13.78 -14.93
N VAL A 50 0.66 12.82 -14.06
CA VAL A 50 -0.33 11.79 -13.71
C VAL A 50 -0.51 11.75 -12.18
N PRO A 51 -1.71 11.39 -11.70
CA PRO A 51 -1.93 11.21 -10.28
C PRO A 51 -1.15 10.00 -9.77
N PRO A 52 -0.73 10.01 -8.50
CA PRO A 52 0.03 8.92 -7.89
C PRO A 52 -0.61 7.55 -8.03
N SER A 53 -1.94 7.46 -7.95
CA SER A 53 -2.69 6.19 -8.06
C SER A 53 -2.35 5.37 -9.29
N VAL A 54 -1.98 6.02 -10.39
CA VAL A 54 -1.56 5.37 -11.64
C VAL A 54 -0.26 4.55 -11.45
N CYS A 55 0.67 5.05 -10.64
CA CYS A 55 2.00 4.45 -10.45
C CYS A 55 2.06 3.48 -9.25
N ILE A 56 1.26 3.72 -8.21
CA ILE A 56 1.32 2.94 -6.96
C ILE A 56 1.00 1.46 -7.17
N GLY A 57 0.10 1.14 -8.10
CA GLY A 57 -0.15 -0.27 -8.47
C GLY A 57 1.09 -1.00 -8.94
N GLY A 58 1.96 -0.33 -9.69
CA GLY A 58 3.25 -0.85 -10.13
C GLY A 58 4.21 -1.10 -8.96
N ILE A 59 4.25 -0.20 -7.97
CA ILE A 59 5.07 -0.37 -6.76
C ILE A 59 4.59 -1.58 -5.95
N TYR A 60 3.28 -1.75 -5.79
CA TYR A 60 2.74 -2.93 -5.09
C TYR A 60 3.08 -4.22 -5.82
N ALA A 61 2.97 -4.25 -7.15
CA ALA A 61 3.33 -5.40 -7.95
C ALA A 61 4.83 -5.71 -7.88
N PHE A 62 5.69 -4.69 -7.93
CA PHE A 62 7.13 -4.86 -7.76
C PHE A 62 7.48 -5.39 -6.36
N ASN A 63 6.89 -4.82 -5.31
CA ASN A 63 7.08 -5.31 -3.94
C ASN A 63 6.67 -6.78 -3.79
N ASP A 64 5.57 -7.18 -4.40
CA ASP A 64 5.09 -8.57 -4.35
C ASP A 64 5.99 -9.54 -5.12
N LYS A 65 6.66 -9.04 -6.17
CA LYS A 65 7.61 -9.82 -6.98
C LYS A 65 8.96 -10.04 -6.27
N VAL A 66 9.49 -9.00 -5.62
CA VAL A 66 10.84 -9.04 -5.02
C VAL A 66 10.85 -9.42 -3.55
N ALA A 67 9.69 -9.35 -2.90
CA ALA A 67 9.48 -9.69 -1.49
C ALA A 67 8.10 -10.36 -1.34
N HIS A 68 7.28 -9.89 -0.41
CA HIS A 68 5.93 -10.40 -0.16
C HIS A 68 4.93 -9.26 0.05
N PRO A 69 3.60 -9.51 -0.10
CA PRO A 69 2.57 -8.50 0.10
C PRO A 69 2.58 -7.80 1.48
N TRP A 70 3.15 -8.44 2.49
CA TRP A 70 3.26 -7.91 3.85
C TRP A 70 4.55 -7.12 4.11
N PHE A 71 5.41 -6.96 3.12
CA PHE A 71 6.53 -6.02 3.19
C PHE A 71 6.06 -4.61 2.84
N ALA A 72 6.69 -3.60 3.46
CA ALA A 72 6.38 -2.20 3.21
C ALA A 72 6.66 -1.81 1.75
N PRO A 73 5.65 -1.38 0.97
CA PRO A 73 5.83 -0.93 -0.41
C PRO A 73 6.28 0.54 -0.43
N ALA A 74 7.37 0.84 0.25
CA ALA A 74 7.91 2.19 0.40
C ALA A 74 9.43 2.13 0.67
N GLY A 75 10.07 3.29 0.65
CA GLY A 75 11.49 3.44 0.89
C GLY A 75 12.35 3.18 -0.33
N LEU A 76 13.65 3.39 -0.19
CA LEU A 76 14.61 3.38 -1.31
C LEU A 76 14.73 2.03 -2.03
N ASN A 77 14.47 0.93 -1.32
CA ASN A 77 14.62 -0.42 -1.88
C ASN A 77 13.39 -0.91 -2.66
N ARG A 78 12.20 -0.46 -2.34
CA ARG A 78 10.94 -0.99 -2.88
C ARG A 78 9.91 0.07 -3.28
N GLY A 79 10.13 1.33 -2.91
CA GLY A 79 9.21 2.43 -3.17
C GLY A 79 9.58 3.29 -4.39
N GLY A 80 10.57 2.93 -5.17
CA GLY A 80 10.98 3.67 -6.36
C GLY A 80 9.91 3.67 -7.44
N ILE A 81 9.65 4.82 -8.05
CA ILE A 81 8.77 4.99 -9.19
C ILE A 81 9.65 5.13 -10.44
N ASP A 82 10.13 4.01 -10.97
CA ASP A 82 11.12 4.00 -12.06
C ASP A 82 10.65 4.73 -13.33
N VAL A 83 9.34 4.77 -13.56
CA VAL A 83 8.75 5.49 -14.69
C VAL A 83 8.64 6.99 -14.47
N ALA A 84 8.82 7.49 -13.25
CA ALA A 84 8.67 8.90 -12.93
C ALA A 84 9.96 9.67 -13.21
N ILE A 85 9.83 10.72 -14.00
CA ILE A 85 10.93 11.66 -14.30
C ILE A 85 11.11 12.64 -13.14
N GLN A 86 10.00 13.08 -12.55
CA GLN A 86 9.97 14.15 -11.57
C GLN A 86 8.69 14.10 -10.74
N ALA A 87 8.77 14.44 -9.45
CA ALA A 87 7.61 14.78 -8.63
C ALA A 87 7.19 16.24 -8.87
N GLU A 88 5.90 16.54 -8.76
CA GLU A 88 5.34 17.89 -8.93
C GLU A 88 5.98 18.91 -7.98
N ARG A 89 6.26 18.47 -6.77
CA ARG A 89 6.91 19.31 -5.74
C ARG A 89 8.10 18.59 -5.13
N LYS A 90 9.14 19.37 -4.86
CA LYS A 90 10.27 18.91 -4.08
C LYS A 90 9.96 19.13 -2.59
N LEU A 91 9.63 18.03 -1.91
CA LEU A 91 9.26 18.07 -0.51
C LEU A 91 10.47 18.24 0.40
N THR A 92 10.36 19.19 1.34
CA THR A 92 11.32 19.30 2.46
C THR A 92 11.07 18.21 3.49
N GLN A 93 11.94 18.08 4.49
CA GLN A 93 11.73 17.15 5.62
C GLN A 93 10.42 17.51 6.34
N SER A 94 10.21 18.78 6.67
CA SER A 94 9.01 19.27 7.37
C SER A 94 7.73 19.00 6.58
N ASP A 95 7.76 19.15 5.24
CA ASP A 95 6.58 18.84 4.41
C ASP A 95 6.23 17.36 4.48
N ARG A 96 7.24 16.48 4.43
CA ARG A 96 7.02 15.03 4.53
C ARG A 96 6.48 14.63 5.89
N ASP A 97 6.98 15.22 6.96
CA ASP A 97 6.52 14.96 8.32
C ASP A 97 5.05 15.39 8.49
N SER A 98 4.70 16.60 8.01
CA SER A 98 3.31 17.11 8.03
C SER A 98 2.35 16.23 7.24
N LEU A 99 2.73 15.79 6.04
CA LEU A 99 1.94 14.87 5.24
C LEU A 99 1.74 13.53 5.95
N TYR A 100 2.84 12.98 6.50
CA TYR A 100 2.81 11.70 7.17
C TYR A 100 1.96 11.71 8.44
N ASP A 101 1.97 12.79 9.20
CA ASP A 101 1.13 12.95 10.40
C ASP A 101 -0.35 12.98 10.05
N SER A 102 -0.71 13.56 8.91
CA SER A 102 -2.08 13.58 8.37
C SER A 102 -2.44 12.33 7.55
N ASN A 103 -1.67 11.24 7.65
CA ASN A 103 -1.88 9.97 6.93
C ASN A 103 -1.79 10.06 5.40
N VAL A 104 -1.09 11.05 4.86
CA VAL A 104 -0.72 11.13 3.45
C VAL A 104 0.65 10.53 3.25
N ASN A 105 0.80 9.62 2.31
CA ASN A 105 2.07 9.00 1.99
C ASN A 105 2.86 9.90 1.02
N PRO A 106 3.97 10.51 1.45
CA PRO A 106 4.71 11.43 0.61
C PRO A 106 5.49 10.70 -0.49
N ILE A 107 5.50 11.30 -1.67
CA ILE A 107 6.38 10.92 -2.78
C ILE A 107 7.51 11.97 -2.83
N ALA A 108 8.71 11.55 -2.54
CA ALA A 108 9.86 12.44 -2.45
C ALA A 108 10.91 12.11 -3.52
N THR A 109 11.71 13.10 -3.91
CA THR A 109 12.84 12.91 -4.80
C THR A 109 14.13 12.93 -3.98
N PHE A 110 14.87 11.83 -4.02
CA PHE A 110 16.16 11.71 -3.36
C PHE A 110 17.31 11.77 -4.37
N PRO A 111 18.39 12.51 -4.07
CA PRO A 111 19.57 12.55 -4.92
C PRO A 111 20.11 11.14 -5.19
N GLY A 112 20.30 10.79 -6.45
CA GLY A 112 20.81 9.47 -6.86
C GLY A 112 19.82 8.31 -6.75
N GLN A 113 18.62 8.51 -6.21
CA GLN A 113 17.60 7.45 -6.02
C GLN A 113 16.31 7.71 -6.81
N GLY A 114 16.16 8.92 -7.37
CA GLY A 114 14.98 9.28 -8.14
C GLY A 114 13.73 9.56 -7.30
N VAL A 115 12.57 9.39 -7.91
CA VAL A 115 11.27 9.62 -7.29
C VAL A 115 10.85 8.36 -6.53
N THR A 116 10.57 8.51 -5.23
CA THR A 116 10.34 7.38 -4.34
C THR A 116 9.17 7.64 -3.39
N VAL A 117 8.32 6.64 -3.19
CA VAL A 117 7.30 6.64 -2.14
C VAL A 117 7.98 6.47 -0.79
N PHE A 118 7.71 7.39 0.14
CA PHE A 118 8.36 7.42 1.45
C PHE A 118 7.35 7.37 2.61
N GLY A 119 6.28 6.63 2.45
CA GLY A 119 5.26 6.38 3.45
C GLY A 119 4.38 5.19 3.07
N GLN A 120 3.74 4.58 4.08
CA GLN A 120 2.84 3.44 3.89
C GLN A 120 1.69 3.43 4.92
N LYS A 121 1.16 4.59 5.26
CA LYS A 121 -0.01 4.71 6.12
C LYS A 121 -1.32 4.47 5.35
N THR A 122 -2.30 3.89 6.03
CA THR A 122 -3.70 3.95 5.61
C THR A 122 -4.34 5.23 6.16
N LEU A 123 -5.54 5.54 5.71
CA LEU A 123 -6.31 6.70 6.23
C LEU A 123 -6.94 6.46 7.61
N GLN A 124 -6.57 5.37 8.30
CA GLN A 124 -7.13 5.08 9.61
C GLN A 124 -6.61 6.07 10.66
N LYS A 125 -7.54 6.72 11.36
CA LYS A 125 -7.23 7.67 12.44
C LYS A 125 -6.89 6.98 13.75
N LYS A 126 -7.54 5.86 14.03
CA LYS A 126 -7.28 5.09 15.25
C LYS A 126 -5.95 4.35 15.15
N ASN A 127 -5.09 4.53 16.14
CA ASN A 127 -3.83 3.78 16.22
C ASN A 127 -4.08 2.27 16.37
N SER A 128 -3.69 1.51 15.37
CA SER A 128 -3.69 0.05 15.39
C SER A 128 -2.74 -0.46 14.29
N ALA A 129 -2.45 -1.76 14.29
CA ALA A 129 -1.62 -2.35 13.23
C ALA A 129 -2.20 -2.14 11.81
N LEU A 130 -3.50 -1.85 11.69
CA LEU A 130 -4.19 -1.59 10.42
C LEU A 130 -4.00 -0.16 9.90
N ASP A 131 -3.31 0.70 10.63
CA ASP A 131 -2.89 2.01 10.15
C ASP A 131 -1.74 1.93 9.13
N ARG A 132 -1.25 0.70 8.83
CA ARG A 132 -0.19 0.44 7.86
C ARG A 132 -0.69 -0.37 6.67
N VAL A 133 -0.26 0.03 5.47
CA VAL A 133 -0.65 -0.60 4.20
C VAL A 133 -0.18 -2.06 4.14
N ASN A 134 1.05 -2.36 4.59
CA ASN A 134 1.59 -3.71 4.57
C ASN A 134 0.77 -4.68 5.42
N VAL A 135 0.35 -4.28 6.62
CA VAL A 135 -0.49 -5.09 7.50
C VAL A 135 -1.89 -5.30 6.90
N ARG A 136 -2.48 -4.24 6.32
CA ARG A 136 -3.76 -4.36 5.62
C ARG A 136 -3.66 -5.35 4.45
N ARG A 137 -2.61 -5.29 3.66
CA ARG A 137 -2.38 -6.21 2.54
C ARG A 137 -2.16 -7.65 3.02
N LEU A 138 -1.42 -7.84 4.11
CA LEU A 138 -1.28 -9.15 4.76
C LEU A 138 -2.65 -9.74 5.12
N LEU A 139 -3.49 -8.98 5.85
CA LEU A 139 -4.80 -9.47 6.26
C LEU A 139 -5.72 -9.80 5.08
N ILE A 140 -5.67 -9.02 4.01
CA ILE A 140 -6.43 -9.34 2.78
C ILE A 140 -5.95 -10.66 2.20
N ARG A 141 -4.63 -10.89 2.16
CA ARG A 141 -4.06 -12.15 1.65
C ARG A 141 -4.46 -13.35 2.49
N VAL A 142 -4.34 -13.22 3.83
CA VAL A 142 -4.73 -14.27 4.78
C VAL A 142 -6.22 -14.59 4.68
N LYS A 143 -7.08 -13.58 4.71
CA LYS A 143 -8.53 -13.75 4.56
C LYS A 143 -8.90 -14.45 3.24
N LYS A 144 -8.29 -14.03 2.14
CA LYS A 144 -8.53 -14.61 0.82
C LYS A 144 -8.12 -16.09 0.76
N PHE A 145 -6.98 -16.42 1.34
CA PHE A 145 -6.51 -17.81 1.43
C PHE A 145 -7.46 -18.65 2.28
N ILE A 146 -7.79 -18.21 3.48
CA ILE A 146 -8.70 -18.94 4.38
C ILE A 146 -10.07 -19.13 3.72
N ALA A 147 -10.65 -18.07 3.13
CA ALA A 147 -11.95 -18.15 2.48
C ALA A 147 -11.96 -19.13 1.28
N SER A 148 -10.88 -19.17 0.50
CA SER A 148 -10.79 -20.14 -0.60
C SER A 148 -10.59 -21.58 -0.12
N SER A 149 -9.77 -21.76 0.91
CA SER A 149 -9.42 -23.06 1.47
C SER A 149 -10.55 -23.67 2.31
N SER A 150 -11.46 -22.85 2.83
CA SER A 150 -12.57 -23.30 3.68
C SER A 150 -13.85 -23.62 2.91
N ARG A 151 -13.88 -23.50 1.59
CA ARG A 151 -15.08 -23.78 0.79
C ARG A 151 -15.63 -25.19 0.94
N PHE A 152 -14.76 -26.18 1.17
CA PHE A 152 -15.16 -27.57 1.39
C PHE A 152 -15.87 -27.78 2.74
N LEU A 153 -15.82 -26.82 3.67
CA LEU A 153 -16.53 -26.88 4.96
C LEU A 153 -17.99 -26.48 4.86
N VAL A 154 -18.40 -25.87 3.73
CA VAL A 154 -19.78 -25.48 3.51
C VAL A 154 -20.63 -26.76 3.43
N PHE A 155 -21.65 -26.84 4.29
CA PHE A 155 -22.54 -28.00 4.50
C PHE A 155 -21.89 -29.22 5.18
N GLU A 156 -20.62 -29.16 5.62
CA GLU A 156 -20.03 -30.23 6.41
C GLU A 156 -20.47 -30.18 7.88
N GLN A 157 -20.54 -31.36 8.51
CA GLN A 157 -20.86 -31.46 9.93
C GLN A 157 -19.71 -30.91 10.79
N ASN A 158 -20.06 -30.21 11.87
CA ASN A 158 -19.06 -29.66 12.81
C ASN A 158 -18.50 -30.75 13.74
N THR A 159 -17.64 -31.60 13.19
CA THR A 159 -16.95 -32.65 13.92
C THR A 159 -15.51 -32.28 14.23
N ALA A 160 -14.88 -33.00 15.18
CA ALA A 160 -13.48 -32.84 15.47
C ALA A 160 -12.59 -33.12 14.23
N ALA A 161 -12.97 -34.11 13.43
CA ALA A 161 -12.26 -34.45 12.19
C ALA A 161 -12.30 -33.32 11.16
N THR A 162 -13.47 -32.69 10.96
CA THR A 162 -13.64 -31.56 10.05
C THR A 162 -12.82 -30.35 10.49
N ARG A 163 -12.81 -30.04 11.78
CA ARG A 163 -11.98 -28.98 12.35
C ARG A 163 -10.48 -29.24 12.17
N GLN A 164 -10.06 -30.48 12.44
CA GLN A 164 -8.64 -30.85 12.26
C GLN A 164 -8.21 -30.77 10.81
N ARG A 165 -9.04 -31.16 9.87
CA ARG A 165 -8.80 -31.02 8.43
C ARG A 165 -8.60 -29.54 8.03
N PHE A 166 -9.39 -28.63 8.56
CA PHE A 166 -9.24 -27.20 8.35
C PHE A 166 -7.90 -26.68 8.90
N LEU A 167 -7.56 -27.03 10.15
CA LEU A 167 -6.31 -26.62 10.79
C LEU A 167 -5.09 -27.14 10.02
N ASN A 168 -5.14 -28.36 9.50
CA ASN A 168 -4.05 -28.94 8.68
C ASN A 168 -3.81 -28.17 7.36
N ILE A 169 -4.76 -27.39 6.90
CA ILE A 169 -4.60 -26.55 5.70
C ILE A 169 -4.14 -25.14 6.08
N VAL A 170 -4.71 -24.57 7.14
CA VAL A 170 -4.47 -23.18 7.51
C VAL A 170 -3.15 -22.97 8.25
N ASN A 171 -2.82 -23.86 9.19
CA ASN A 171 -1.62 -23.71 10.02
C ASN A 171 -0.33 -23.69 9.18
N PRO A 172 -0.08 -24.60 8.22
CA PRO A 172 1.13 -24.53 7.40
C PRO A 172 1.26 -23.23 6.61
N PHE A 173 0.14 -22.65 6.17
CA PHE A 173 0.16 -21.35 5.51
C PHE A 173 0.54 -20.21 6.47
N LEU A 174 -0.02 -20.21 7.68
CA LEU A 174 0.33 -19.20 8.70
C LEU A 174 1.79 -19.36 9.16
N ASP A 175 2.26 -20.59 9.33
CA ASP A 175 3.67 -20.90 9.66
C ASP A 175 4.61 -20.40 8.56
N GLN A 176 4.23 -20.55 7.29
CA GLN A 176 4.97 -19.98 6.16
C GLN A 176 5.00 -18.44 6.23
N VAL A 177 3.87 -17.79 6.49
CA VAL A 177 3.80 -16.32 6.62
C VAL A 177 4.67 -15.86 7.78
N GLN A 178 4.67 -16.58 8.91
CA GLN A 178 5.52 -16.29 10.08
C GLN A 178 7.01 -16.46 9.75
N SER A 179 7.40 -17.55 9.11
CA SER A 179 8.79 -17.81 8.72
C SER A 179 9.33 -16.75 7.76
N GLN A 180 8.45 -16.10 6.99
CA GLN A 180 8.76 -15.01 6.06
C GLN A 180 8.52 -13.62 6.68
N SER A 181 8.55 -13.51 8.01
CA SER A 181 8.43 -12.26 8.77
C SER A 181 7.10 -11.49 8.54
N GLY A 182 6.04 -12.18 8.20
CA GLY A 182 4.71 -11.59 8.07
C GLY A 182 3.92 -11.56 9.38
N LEU A 183 4.24 -12.46 10.31
CA LEU A 183 3.68 -12.58 11.65
C LEU A 183 4.82 -12.77 12.66
N SER A 184 4.62 -12.28 13.87
CA SER A 184 5.55 -12.46 15.02
C SER A 184 5.03 -13.52 15.98
#